data_dfdb271d1e068764cb2cf41cccf38ebe
#
_entry.id   dfdb271d1e068764cb2cf41cccf38ebe
#
_cell.length_a   1.000
_cell.length_b   1.000
_cell.length_c   1.000
_cell.angle_alpha   90.00
_cell.angle_beta   90.00
_cell.angle_gamma   90.00
#
_symmetry.space_group_name_H-M   'P 1'
#
loop_
_entity.id
_entity.type
_entity.pdbx_description
1 polymer ?
#
loop_
_entity_poly.entity_id
_entity_poly.type
_entity_poly.pdbx_seq_one_letter_code
_entity_poly.pdbx_strand_id
1 'polypeptide(L)'
;MLPSCSSDDAEDDSNKSITLRNHTESGCKDISSASNTSQFDGQALRTQKYMDSTERVSLKGNSKGTLNVFHENATFTCEAKFNITVNVSGNTIVVCEDAPPSTNCICLYDLTSEVGPLENKAYTLVIKDNNANVCTHQFHYSNTLDESFEITMGSN
;
A
#
# COMPACT_ATOMS: atom_id res chain seq x y z
N MET A 1 13.94 0.67 -16.26
CA MET A 1 13.03 -0.47 -16.14
C MET A 1 12.64 -0.69 -14.70
N LEU A 2 11.37 -0.58 -14.43
CA LEU A 2 10.88 -0.87 -13.08
C LEU A 2 10.81 -2.38 -12.89
N PRO A 3 11.21 -2.89 -11.73
CA PRO A 3 11.10 -4.31 -11.48
C PRO A 3 9.64 -4.75 -11.47
N SER A 4 9.38 -5.92 -11.99
CA SER A 4 8.04 -6.49 -11.99
C SER A 4 7.77 -7.14 -10.64
N CYS A 5 6.49 -7.34 -10.33
CA CYS A 5 6.10 -8.07 -9.14
C CYS A 5 6.24 -9.58 -9.41
N SER A 6 7.44 -10.05 -9.47
CA SER A 6 7.70 -11.47 -9.58
C SER A 6 8.51 -11.91 -8.38
N SER A 7 8.26 -13.10 -7.91
CA SER A 7 9.00 -13.68 -6.81
C SER A 7 10.32 -14.24 -7.32
N ASP A 8 11.17 -13.37 -7.83
CA ASP A 8 12.52 -13.79 -8.08
C ASP A 8 13.29 -13.67 -6.79
N ASP A 9 13.72 -14.79 -6.29
CA ASP A 9 14.71 -14.84 -5.25
C ASP A 9 16.01 -14.29 -5.82
N ALA A 10 16.12 -13.00 -5.77
CA ALA A 10 17.42 -12.41 -6.03
C ALA A 10 18.29 -12.78 -4.88
N GLU A 11 19.01 -13.83 -5.05
CA GLU A 11 19.98 -14.24 -4.12
C GLU A 11 20.98 -13.19 -3.88
N ASP A 12 21.33 -13.12 -2.67
CA ASP A 12 22.66 -12.86 -2.37
C ASP A 12 22.95 -11.62 -1.73
N ASP A 13 23.62 -11.81 -0.87
CA ASP A 13 24.85 -11.27 -0.47
C ASP A 13 24.83 -10.85 0.94
N SER A 14 25.88 -11.06 1.58
CA SER A 14 26.25 -10.59 2.90
C SER A 14 25.84 -9.15 3.20
N ASN A 15 25.29 -8.44 2.26
CA ASN A 15 24.60 -7.19 2.47
C ASN A 15 23.17 -7.48 2.86
N LYS A 16 22.78 -6.88 3.97
CA LYS A 16 21.40 -6.93 4.47
C LYS A 16 20.44 -6.58 3.34
N SER A 17 19.91 -7.59 2.68
CA SER A 17 18.95 -7.34 1.61
C SER A 17 17.66 -6.77 2.22
N ILE A 18 17.12 -5.76 1.55
CA ILE A 18 15.85 -5.17 1.95
C ILE A 18 14.75 -6.16 1.61
N THR A 19 14.00 -6.57 2.61
CA THR A 19 12.92 -7.54 2.45
C THR A 19 11.67 -7.09 3.17
N LEU A 20 10.55 -7.72 2.81
CA LEU A 20 9.32 -7.57 3.57
C LEU A 20 9.47 -8.29 4.90
N ARG A 21 9.30 -7.56 6.00
CA ARG A 21 9.41 -8.11 7.35
C ARG A 21 8.08 -8.54 7.89
N ASN A 22 7.06 -7.77 7.59
CA ASN A 22 5.72 -8.03 8.10
C ASN A 22 4.71 -7.27 7.27
N HIS A 23 3.48 -7.76 7.23
CA HIS A 23 2.38 -7.01 6.64
C HIS A 23 1.09 -7.32 7.39
N THR A 24 0.18 -6.37 7.35
CA THR A 24 -1.15 -6.54 7.93
C THR A 24 -2.18 -5.89 7.02
N GLU A 25 -3.42 -6.33 7.15
CA GLU A 25 -4.53 -5.76 6.43
C GLU A 25 -5.71 -5.57 7.37
N SER A 26 -6.49 -4.53 7.14
CA SER A 26 -7.60 -4.19 8.03
C SER A 26 -8.85 -5.03 7.82
N GLY A 27 -8.92 -5.77 6.74
CA GLY A 27 -10.19 -6.28 6.26
C GLY A 27 -10.97 -5.18 5.55
N CYS A 28 -12.09 -5.56 4.97
CA CYS A 28 -12.95 -4.61 4.25
C CYS A 28 -13.53 -3.57 5.21
N LYS A 29 -13.29 -2.31 4.94
CA LYS A 29 -13.90 -1.24 5.70
C LYS A 29 -15.32 -1.07 5.21
N ASP A 30 -16.26 -1.53 6.00
CA ASP A 30 -17.66 -1.53 5.61
C ASP A 30 -18.19 -0.09 5.60
N ILE A 31 -18.31 0.46 4.42
CA ILE A 31 -18.85 1.79 4.23
C ILE A 31 -20.34 1.80 4.55
N SER A 32 -20.99 0.65 4.53
CA SER A 32 -22.41 0.58 4.80
C SER A 32 -22.75 0.58 6.28
N SER A 33 -21.83 0.22 7.14
CA SER A 33 -22.11 0.17 8.57
C SER A 33 -22.20 1.55 9.20
N ALA A 34 -21.72 2.57 8.52
CA ALA A 34 -21.79 3.94 9.06
C ALA A 34 -23.12 4.63 8.75
N SER A 35 -23.98 4.02 7.97
CA SER A 35 -25.24 4.64 7.58
C SER A 35 -26.43 3.84 8.10
N ASN A 36 -26.58 3.81 9.41
CA ASN A 36 -27.74 3.15 9.99
C ASN A 36 -29.02 3.95 9.84
N THR A 37 -29.06 5.01 9.08
CA THR A 37 -30.12 5.96 9.30
C THR A 37 -31.06 6.21 8.16
N SER A 38 -30.87 5.65 7.00
CA SER A 38 -31.96 5.75 6.04
C SER A 38 -31.81 4.71 4.97
N GLN A 39 -32.79 3.91 4.88
CA GLN A 39 -32.88 2.90 3.84
C GLN A 39 -33.07 3.50 2.46
N PHE A 40 -33.36 4.79 2.37
CA PHE A 40 -33.75 5.40 1.12
C PHE A 40 -32.59 5.94 0.30
N ASP A 41 -31.55 6.40 0.97
CA ASP A 41 -30.43 7.02 0.30
C ASP A 41 -29.16 6.19 0.39
N GLY A 42 -29.27 4.93 0.77
CA GLY A 42 -28.12 4.11 1.08
C GLY A 42 -27.12 3.99 -0.06
N GLN A 43 -27.58 3.95 -1.30
CA GLN A 43 -26.65 3.83 -2.41
C GLN A 43 -25.99 5.15 -2.78
N ALA A 44 -26.73 6.25 -2.73
CA ALA A 44 -26.17 7.56 -3.02
C ALA A 44 -25.17 7.96 -1.93
N LEU A 45 -25.49 7.69 -0.67
CA LEU A 45 -24.60 7.98 0.45
C LEU A 45 -23.35 7.09 0.42
N ARG A 46 -23.50 5.85 0.04
CA ARG A 46 -22.35 4.96 -0.11
C ARG A 46 -21.39 5.44 -1.19
N THR A 47 -21.93 5.83 -2.33
CA THR A 47 -21.13 6.33 -3.43
C THR A 47 -20.41 7.61 -3.03
N GLN A 48 -21.10 8.50 -2.37
CA GLN A 48 -20.53 9.78 -1.94
C GLN A 48 -19.45 9.58 -0.89
N LYS A 49 -19.70 8.74 0.10
CA LYS A 49 -18.70 8.46 1.12
C LYS A 49 -17.47 7.77 0.54
N TYR A 50 -17.68 6.91 -0.43
CA TYR A 50 -16.60 6.26 -1.12
C TYR A 50 -15.74 7.26 -1.90
N MET A 51 -16.38 8.22 -2.53
CA MET A 51 -15.67 9.27 -3.27
C MET A 51 -14.95 10.26 -2.35
N ASP A 52 -15.45 10.43 -1.15
CA ASP A 52 -14.83 11.32 -0.16
C ASP A 52 -13.65 10.67 0.57
N SER A 53 -13.47 9.37 0.39
CA SER A 53 -12.38 8.65 1.05
C SER A 53 -11.09 8.84 0.27
N THR A 54 -10.20 9.61 0.83
CA THR A 54 -8.91 9.88 0.22
C THR A 54 -7.96 8.71 0.43
N GLU A 55 -7.39 8.23 -0.64
CA GLU A 55 -6.34 7.22 -0.57
C GLU A 55 -5.03 7.90 -0.18
N ARG A 56 -4.35 7.37 0.82
CA ARG A 56 -3.17 8.00 1.40
C ARG A 56 -2.10 6.97 1.71
N VAL A 57 -0.86 7.41 1.60
CA VAL A 57 0.28 6.61 2.03
C VAL A 57 1.05 7.38 3.08
N SER A 58 1.38 6.70 4.18
CA SER A 58 2.22 7.25 5.24
C SER A 58 3.47 6.40 5.38
N LEU A 59 4.61 7.06 5.54
CA LEU A 59 5.91 6.41 5.68
C LEU A 59 6.48 6.76 7.04
N LYS A 60 6.81 5.72 7.82
CA LYS A 60 7.41 5.92 9.14
C LYS A 60 8.63 5.04 9.32
N GLY A 61 9.75 5.68 9.63
CA GLY A 61 10.95 4.97 10.06
C GLY A 61 10.84 4.55 11.52
N ASN A 62 11.74 3.69 11.96
CA ASN A 62 11.78 3.29 13.35
C ASN A 62 13.22 2.96 13.78
N SER A 63 13.39 2.72 15.06
CA SER A 63 14.72 2.46 15.65
C SER A 63 15.32 1.12 15.22
N LYS A 64 14.52 0.24 14.61
CA LYS A 64 15.02 -1.04 14.11
C LYS A 64 15.64 -0.91 12.73
N GLY A 65 15.58 0.26 12.12
CA GLY A 65 16.07 0.46 10.76
C GLY A 65 15.11 0.00 9.69
N THR A 66 13.83 -0.11 10.00
CA THR A 66 12.82 -0.52 9.01
C THR A 66 11.86 0.62 8.71
N LEU A 67 11.20 0.50 7.58
CA LEU A 67 10.20 1.45 7.11
C LEU A 67 8.83 0.80 7.21
N ASN A 68 7.90 1.47 7.87
CA ASN A 68 6.50 1.10 7.82
C ASN A 68 5.81 1.91 6.73
N VAL A 69 5.18 1.20 5.82
CA VAL A 69 4.39 1.78 4.74
C VAL A 69 2.93 1.51 5.05
N PHE A 70 2.18 2.57 5.32
CA PHE A 70 0.74 2.50 5.56
C PHE A 70 0.01 2.97 4.31
N HIS A 71 -0.79 2.10 3.73
CA HIS A 71 -1.60 2.44 2.57
C HIS A 71 -3.06 2.45 3.01
N GLU A 72 -3.59 3.64 3.23
CA GLU A 72 -4.95 3.82 3.75
C GLU A 72 -5.94 3.97 2.61
N ASN A 73 -7.08 3.35 2.77
CA ASN A 73 -8.21 3.43 1.83
C ASN A 73 -7.86 2.88 0.44
N ALA A 74 -7.03 1.84 0.39
CA ALA A 74 -6.75 1.15 -0.85
C ALA A 74 -8.00 0.46 -1.35
N THR A 75 -8.27 0.55 -2.64
CA THR A 75 -9.50 0.06 -3.26
C THR A 75 -9.27 -1.30 -3.88
N PHE A 76 -9.98 -2.32 -3.39
CA PHE A 76 -9.93 -3.67 -3.92
C PHE A 76 -11.33 -4.28 -3.90
N THR A 77 -11.48 -5.46 -4.49
CA THR A 77 -12.76 -6.16 -4.41
C THR A 77 -13.01 -6.66 -2.99
N CYS A 78 -14.28 -6.84 -2.64
CA CYS A 78 -14.63 -7.39 -1.34
C CYS A 78 -14.05 -8.81 -1.20
N GLU A 79 -13.76 -9.18 0.04
CA GLU A 79 -13.13 -10.46 0.34
C GLU A 79 -11.78 -10.64 -0.34
N ALA A 80 -11.07 -9.55 -0.54
CA ALA A 80 -9.74 -9.59 -1.14
C ALA A 80 -8.79 -10.41 -0.27
N LYS A 81 -8.01 -11.26 -0.93
CA LYS A 81 -6.95 -12.01 -0.28
C LYS A 81 -5.63 -11.47 -0.80
N PHE A 82 -4.93 -10.78 0.07
CA PHE A 82 -3.74 -10.06 -0.34
C PHE A 82 -2.51 -10.95 -0.34
N ASN A 83 -1.72 -10.80 -1.38
CA ASN A 83 -0.37 -11.31 -1.45
C ASN A 83 0.55 -10.12 -1.55
N ILE A 84 1.20 -9.79 -0.45
CA ILE A 84 2.08 -8.62 -0.38
C ILE A 84 3.51 -9.09 -0.61
N THR A 85 4.17 -8.50 -1.58
CA THR A 85 5.59 -8.80 -1.85
C THR A 85 6.37 -7.51 -2.00
N VAL A 86 7.67 -7.59 -1.80
CA VAL A 86 8.57 -6.45 -1.95
C VAL A 86 9.72 -6.84 -2.85
N ASN A 87 9.97 -6.03 -3.85
CA ASN A 87 11.11 -6.17 -4.73
C ASN A 87 11.96 -4.91 -4.66
N VAL A 88 13.26 -5.07 -4.65
CA VAL A 88 14.18 -3.94 -4.55
C VAL A 88 15.18 -3.99 -5.68
N SER A 89 15.36 -2.86 -6.33
CA SER A 89 16.36 -2.70 -7.37
C SER A 89 17.08 -1.36 -7.13
N GLY A 90 18.34 -1.43 -6.74
CA GLY A 90 19.10 -0.25 -6.37
C GLY A 90 18.44 0.47 -5.19
N ASN A 91 18.04 1.71 -5.41
CA ASN A 91 17.35 2.52 -4.40
C ASN A 91 15.84 2.55 -4.61
N THR A 92 15.31 1.70 -5.47
CA THR A 92 13.87 1.61 -5.72
C THR A 92 13.28 0.43 -4.97
N ILE A 93 12.28 0.69 -4.15
CA ILE A 93 11.55 -0.31 -3.37
C ILE A 93 10.17 -0.41 -3.98
N VAL A 94 9.82 -1.60 -4.47
CA VAL A 94 8.50 -1.85 -5.05
C VAL A 94 7.70 -2.71 -4.09
N VAL A 95 6.61 -2.18 -3.59
CA VAL A 95 5.65 -2.92 -2.77
C VAL A 95 4.51 -3.34 -3.67
N CYS A 96 4.33 -4.64 -3.81
CA CYS A 96 3.28 -5.20 -4.64
C CYS A 96 2.14 -5.66 -3.74
N GLU A 97 0.99 -5.06 -3.94
CA GLU A 97 -0.23 -5.37 -3.20
C GLU A 97 -1.19 -6.08 -4.14
N ASP A 98 -1.00 -7.37 -4.28
CA ASP A 98 -1.76 -8.16 -5.24
C ASP A 98 -2.93 -8.84 -4.56
N ALA A 99 -4.11 -8.66 -5.12
CA ALA A 99 -5.31 -9.35 -4.69
C ALA A 99 -6.17 -9.65 -5.92
N PRO A 100 -6.24 -10.92 -6.33
CA PRO A 100 -7.05 -11.25 -7.49
C PRO A 100 -8.50 -10.84 -7.29
N PRO A 101 -9.15 -10.26 -8.30
CA PRO A 101 -10.56 -9.88 -8.18
C PRO A 101 -11.40 -11.10 -7.90
N SER A 102 -12.23 -11.04 -6.87
CA SER A 102 -13.04 -12.19 -6.46
C SER A 102 -14.54 -11.91 -6.51
N THR A 103 -14.95 -10.65 -6.47
CA THR A 103 -16.37 -10.29 -6.44
C THR A 103 -16.60 -9.01 -7.23
N ASN A 104 -17.87 -8.66 -7.44
CA ASN A 104 -18.24 -7.38 -8.05
C ASN A 104 -18.36 -6.25 -7.03
N CYS A 105 -18.15 -6.57 -5.79
CA CYS A 105 -18.20 -5.61 -4.69
C CYS A 105 -16.84 -4.97 -4.51
N ILE A 106 -16.81 -3.71 -4.12
CA ILE A 106 -15.57 -2.97 -3.87
C ILE A 106 -15.53 -2.52 -2.43
N CYS A 107 -14.37 -2.67 -1.81
CA CYS A 107 -14.12 -2.28 -0.44
C CYS A 107 -12.88 -1.40 -0.36
N LEU A 108 -12.78 -0.66 0.74
CA LEU A 108 -11.56 0.03 1.11
C LEU A 108 -10.82 -0.78 2.17
N TYR A 109 -9.52 -0.82 2.04
CA TYR A 109 -8.65 -1.54 2.98
C TYR A 109 -7.52 -0.65 3.44
N ASP A 110 -7.06 -0.88 4.66
CA ASP A 110 -5.81 -0.32 5.13
C ASP A 110 -4.77 -1.41 5.13
N LEU A 111 -3.71 -1.22 4.38
CA LEU A 111 -2.63 -2.18 4.25
C LEU A 111 -1.38 -1.61 4.89
N THR A 112 -0.67 -2.43 5.65
CA THR A 112 0.59 -2.03 6.27
C THR A 112 1.68 -3.01 5.88
N SER A 113 2.81 -2.49 5.47
CA SER A 113 3.99 -3.30 5.16
C SER A 113 5.19 -2.76 5.90
N GLU A 114 5.97 -3.64 6.50
CA GLU A 114 7.24 -3.28 7.11
C GLU A 114 8.38 -3.81 6.25
N VAL A 115 9.26 -2.91 5.84
CA VAL A 115 10.31 -3.20 4.87
C VAL A 115 11.65 -2.79 5.44
N GLY A 116 12.65 -3.61 5.25
CA GLY A 116 14.00 -3.25 5.69
C GLY A 116 14.96 -4.41 5.73
N PRO A 117 16.14 -4.17 6.25
CA PRO A 117 16.64 -2.91 6.84
C PRO A 117 16.99 -1.87 5.78
N LEU A 118 16.84 -0.60 6.13
CA LEU A 118 17.19 0.52 5.24
C LEU A 118 18.33 1.34 5.82
N GLU A 119 19.09 1.93 4.92
CA GLU A 119 20.14 2.87 5.28
C GLU A 119 19.61 4.30 5.20
N ASN A 120 20.27 5.21 5.90
CA ASN A 120 19.91 6.62 5.88
C ASN A 120 20.34 7.23 4.53
N LYS A 121 19.45 7.15 3.57
CA LYS A 121 19.69 7.67 2.22
C LYS A 121 18.39 7.82 1.46
N ALA A 122 18.46 8.33 0.25
CA ALA A 122 17.28 8.53 -0.58
C ALA A 122 16.85 7.24 -1.25
N TYR A 123 15.55 7.02 -1.30
CA TYR A 123 14.91 5.89 -1.96
C TYR A 123 13.72 6.36 -2.78
N THR A 124 13.31 5.52 -3.71
CA THR A 124 12.05 5.67 -4.43
C THR A 124 11.13 4.52 -4.04
N LEU A 125 9.95 4.85 -3.56
CA LEU A 125 8.90 3.89 -3.28
C LEU A 125 7.97 3.82 -4.47
N VAL A 126 7.66 2.59 -4.90
CA VAL A 126 6.63 2.33 -5.89
C VAL A 126 5.63 1.36 -5.27
N ILE A 127 4.36 1.70 -5.28
CA ILE A 127 3.29 0.78 -4.88
C ILE A 127 2.57 0.33 -6.13
N LYS A 128 2.42 -0.98 -6.27
CA LYS A 128 1.70 -1.60 -7.39
C LYS A 128 0.53 -2.42 -6.87
N ASP A 129 -0.56 -2.32 -7.57
CA ASP A 129 -1.78 -3.08 -7.31
C ASP A 129 -2.01 -3.96 -8.53
N ASN A 130 -1.90 -5.27 -8.37
CA ASN A 130 -2.06 -6.24 -9.46
C ASN A 130 -1.26 -5.82 -10.71
N ASN A 131 -0.01 -5.42 -10.50
CA ASN A 131 0.92 -4.92 -11.51
C ASN A 131 0.62 -3.52 -12.07
N ALA A 132 -0.47 -2.89 -11.66
CA ALA A 132 -0.72 -1.51 -12.01
C ALA A 132 0.06 -0.58 -11.07
N ASN A 133 0.66 0.46 -11.60
CA ASN A 133 1.38 1.42 -10.81
C ASN A 133 0.40 2.35 -10.10
N VAL A 134 0.33 2.27 -8.78
CA VAL A 134 -0.56 3.09 -7.96
C VAL A 134 0.09 4.43 -7.63
N CYS A 135 1.33 4.39 -7.19
CA CYS A 135 2.06 5.62 -6.90
C CYS A 135 3.56 5.42 -6.97
N THR A 136 4.26 6.50 -7.18
CA THR A 136 5.72 6.56 -7.11
C THR A 136 6.09 7.78 -6.28
N HIS A 137 6.90 7.58 -5.25
CA HIS A 137 7.24 8.65 -4.32
C HIS A 137 8.70 8.55 -3.90
N GLN A 138 9.39 9.68 -3.94
CA GLN A 138 10.77 9.76 -3.48
C GLN A 138 10.80 10.23 -2.03
N PHE A 139 11.63 9.57 -1.23
CA PHE A 139 11.76 9.91 0.19
C PHE A 139 13.19 9.68 0.64
N HIS A 140 13.55 10.30 1.76
CA HIS A 140 14.84 10.06 2.40
C HIS A 140 14.58 9.29 3.69
N TYR A 141 15.11 8.07 3.77
CA TYR A 141 14.91 7.25 4.96
C TYR A 141 15.77 7.74 6.12
N SER A 142 15.14 7.80 7.29
CA SER A 142 15.82 7.93 8.58
C SER A 142 14.96 7.21 9.62
N ASN A 143 15.55 6.91 10.78
CA ASN A 143 14.80 6.27 11.87
C ASN A 143 13.65 7.13 12.38
N THR A 144 13.68 8.41 12.12
CA THR A 144 12.65 9.35 12.56
C THR A 144 11.77 9.83 11.42
N LEU A 145 11.88 9.21 10.27
CA LEU A 145 11.02 9.56 9.12
C LEU A 145 9.55 9.46 9.51
N ASP A 146 8.80 10.49 9.19
CA ASP A 146 7.34 10.51 9.38
C ASP A 146 6.75 11.47 8.36
N GLU A 147 6.28 10.92 7.26
CA GLU A 147 5.64 11.73 6.23
C GLU A 147 4.47 10.99 5.62
N SER A 148 3.56 11.74 5.04
CA SER A 148 2.39 11.16 4.36
C SER A 148 2.05 11.97 3.13
N PHE A 149 1.43 11.31 2.16
CA PHE A 149 0.99 11.94 0.93
C PHE A 149 -0.28 11.26 0.43
N GLU A 150 -1.07 12.02 -0.30
CA GLU A 150 -2.30 11.51 -0.88
C GLU A 150 -2.03 10.99 -2.28
N ILE A 151 -2.70 9.88 -2.62
CA ILE A 151 -2.65 9.36 -3.97
C ILE A 151 -3.76 10.04 -4.75
N THR A 152 -3.34 10.87 -5.70
CA THR A 152 -4.31 11.45 -6.62
C THR A 152 -4.53 10.45 -7.74
N MET A 153 -5.74 9.98 -7.87
CA MET A 153 -6.14 9.13 -8.98
C MET A 153 -5.79 9.86 -10.26
N GLY A 154 -4.81 9.29 -10.94
CA GLY A 154 -4.08 10.00 -11.95
C GLY A 154 -4.92 10.57 -13.05
N SER A 155 -4.67 11.79 -13.29
CA SER A 155 -4.89 12.36 -14.60
C SER A 155 -3.84 11.74 -15.52
N ASN A 156 -4.23 10.79 -16.28
CA ASN A 156 -3.44 10.39 -17.43
C ASN A 156 -3.57 11.44 -18.53
#